data_0faaf89fb97857cd8f755309705930d6
#
_entry.id   0faaf89fb97857cd8f755309705930d6
#
_cell.length_a   1.000
_cell.length_b   1.000
_cell.length_c   1.000
_cell.angle_alpha   90.00
_cell.angle_beta   90.00
_cell.angle_gamma   90.00
#
_symmetry.space_group_name_H-M   'P 1'
#
loop_
_entity.id
_entity.type
_entity.pdbx_description
1 polymer ?
#
loop_
_entity_poly.entity_id
_entity_poly.type
_entity_poly.pdbx_seq_one_letter_code
_entity_poly.pdbx_strand_id
1 'polypeptide(L)'
;QYMQLFEKIWNDRSKMQDVTDVVIENISSAYNENSPEFIYFMTLYHVFSEFLADISEDVLPNESTGFKESKIWNLLYDFQKDAVLAIINKLEKYNGCILADSVGLGKTFTALTVIKYYENRNKSVLVLCPKKLAENWNTYKDNYVNNPIAEDRLNYDVLFHTDLSRNGGQSNGLDLGRLNWGNYDLVVIDESHNFRNGGELSGDDAKENRYLRLLNK
;
A
#
# COMPACT_ATOMS: atom_id res chain seq x y z
N GLN A 1 -2.46 -13.47 -62.80
CA GLN A 1 -1.70 -14.57 -62.21
C GLN A 1 -1.90 -14.66 -60.67
N TYR A 2 -1.68 -13.57 -59.92
CA TYR A 2 -1.87 -13.57 -58.46
C TYR A 2 -3.32 -13.76 -58.03
N MET A 3 -4.29 -13.13 -58.70
CA MET A 3 -5.72 -13.28 -58.43
C MET A 3 -6.19 -14.72 -58.60
N GLN A 4 -5.74 -15.38 -59.72
CA GLN A 4 -6.10 -16.78 -59.96
C GLN A 4 -5.48 -17.74 -58.93
N LEU A 5 -4.28 -17.44 -58.43
CA LEU A 5 -3.65 -18.20 -57.35
C LEU A 5 -4.41 -17.99 -56.03
N PHE A 6 -4.79 -16.77 -55.75
CA PHE A 6 -5.59 -16.43 -54.55
C PHE A 6 -6.93 -17.17 -54.58
N GLU A 7 -7.70 -17.08 -55.68
CA GLU A 7 -9.00 -17.76 -55.83
C GLU A 7 -8.86 -19.29 -55.68
N LYS A 8 -7.78 -19.87 -56.23
CA LYS A 8 -7.49 -21.31 -56.07
C LYS A 8 -7.24 -21.72 -54.66
N ILE A 9 -6.52 -20.90 -53.87
CA ILE A 9 -6.25 -21.16 -52.46
C ILE A 9 -7.51 -20.91 -51.64
N TRP A 10 -8.22 -19.80 -51.89
CA TRP A 10 -9.42 -19.38 -51.14
C TRP A 10 -10.56 -20.39 -51.24
N ASN A 11 -10.73 -20.99 -52.40
CA ASN A 11 -11.78 -21.99 -52.66
C ASN A 11 -11.36 -23.44 -52.32
N ASP A 12 -10.14 -23.67 -51.87
CA ASP A 12 -9.64 -24.99 -51.50
C ASP A 12 -10.08 -25.35 -50.07
N ARG A 13 -11.26 -25.97 -49.96
CA ARG A 13 -11.83 -26.44 -48.67
C ARG A 13 -11.01 -27.46 -47.92
N SER A 14 -9.98 -28.06 -48.54
CA SER A 14 -9.06 -28.97 -47.86
C SER A 14 -7.94 -28.26 -47.08
N LYS A 15 -7.70 -26.96 -47.42
CA LYS A 15 -6.62 -26.14 -46.84
C LYS A 15 -7.15 -24.93 -46.11
N MET A 16 -8.40 -24.51 -46.40
CA MET A 16 -9.04 -23.33 -45.80
C MET A 16 -10.29 -23.76 -45.05
N GLN A 17 -10.41 -23.33 -43.82
CA GLN A 17 -11.59 -23.52 -43.01
C GLN A 17 -12.31 -22.14 -42.89
N ASP A 18 -13.59 -22.12 -43.15
CA ASP A 18 -14.40 -20.95 -42.88
C ASP A 18 -14.60 -20.84 -41.37
N VAL A 19 -14.06 -19.77 -40.80
CA VAL A 19 -14.16 -19.46 -39.36
C VAL A 19 -15.06 -18.25 -39.11
N THR A 20 -15.79 -17.78 -40.12
CA THR A 20 -16.61 -16.56 -40.06
C THR A 20 -17.61 -16.61 -38.91
N ASP A 21 -18.34 -17.72 -38.76
CA ASP A 21 -19.34 -17.88 -37.72
C ASP A 21 -18.69 -17.87 -36.29
N VAL A 22 -17.54 -18.54 -36.15
CA VAL A 22 -16.80 -18.56 -34.89
C VAL A 22 -16.26 -17.18 -34.52
N VAL A 23 -15.78 -16.42 -35.52
CA VAL A 23 -15.29 -15.05 -35.31
C VAL A 23 -16.45 -14.12 -34.99
N ILE A 24 -17.59 -14.23 -35.69
CA ILE A 24 -18.80 -13.42 -35.42
C ILE A 24 -19.32 -13.74 -34.01
N GLU A 25 -19.38 -15.00 -33.61
CA GLU A 25 -19.83 -15.41 -32.29
C GLU A 25 -18.91 -14.88 -31.18
N ASN A 26 -17.61 -14.91 -31.37
CA ASN A 26 -16.65 -14.34 -30.43
C ASN A 26 -16.70 -12.79 -30.39
N ILE A 27 -16.90 -12.15 -31.56
CA ILE A 27 -17.06 -10.68 -31.62
C ILE A 27 -18.41 -10.27 -31.00
N SER A 28 -19.51 -10.98 -31.28
CA SER A 28 -20.81 -10.68 -30.71
C SER A 28 -20.86 -10.94 -29.20
N SER A 29 -20.08 -11.86 -28.67
CA SER A 29 -19.92 -12.02 -27.22
C SER A 29 -19.19 -10.83 -26.57
N ALA A 30 -18.29 -10.18 -27.31
CA ALA A 30 -17.64 -8.94 -26.88
C ALA A 30 -18.56 -7.71 -27.00
N TYR A 31 -19.55 -7.76 -27.87
CA TYR A 31 -20.58 -6.72 -28.08
C TYR A 31 -21.86 -6.94 -27.27
N ASN A 32 -21.93 -7.94 -26.40
CA ASN A 32 -23.01 -7.97 -25.41
C ASN A 32 -22.96 -6.66 -24.63
N GLU A 33 -24.09 -5.98 -24.54
CA GLU A 33 -24.27 -4.73 -23.79
C GLU A 33 -23.96 -4.94 -22.30
N ASN A 34 -22.68 -5.00 -21.99
CA ASN A 34 -22.23 -4.94 -20.62
C ASN A 34 -22.42 -3.50 -20.13
N SER A 35 -23.09 -3.32 -19.01
CA SER A 35 -23.26 -1.99 -18.43
C SER A 35 -21.89 -1.33 -18.24
N PRO A 36 -21.79 0.00 -18.35
CA PRO A 36 -20.53 0.70 -18.07
C PRO A 36 -19.92 0.32 -16.72
N GLU A 37 -20.75 0.03 -15.72
CA GLU A 37 -20.33 -0.43 -14.41
C GLU A 37 -19.69 -1.81 -14.46
N PHE A 38 -20.24 -2.73 -15.26
CA PHE A 38 -19.65 -4.06 -15.44
C PHE A 38 -18.29 -3.99 -16.13
N ILE A 39 -18.17 -3.17 -17.19
CA ILE A 39 -16.89 -2.95 -17.90
C ILE A 39 -15.87 -2.33 -16.96
N TYR A 40 -16.28 -1.34 -16.15
CA TYR A 40 -15.43 -0.73 -15.15
C TYR A 40 -14.97 -1.75 -14.10
N PHE A 41 -15.90 -2.54 -13.56
CA PHE A 41 -15.60 -3.61 -12.60
C PHE A 41 -14.63 -4.65 -13.18
N MET A 42 -14.88 -5.14 -14.41
CA MET A 42 -14.00 -6.10 -15.08
C MET A 42 -12.62 -5.51 -15.36
N THR A 43 -12.55 -4.24 -15.74
CA THR A 43 -11.26 -3.56 -15.92
C THR A 43 -10.49 -3.48 -14.62
N LEU A 44 -11.14 -3.06 -13.52
CA LEU A 44 -10.53 -3.06 -12.19
C LEU A 44 -10.13 -4.47 -11.75
N TYR A 45 -10.98 -5.47 -11.96
CA TYR A 45 -10.67 -6.86 -11.65
C TYR A 45 -9.40 -7.33 -12.37
N HIS A 46 -9.28 -7.08 -13.68
CA HIS A 46 -8.09 -7.46 -14.44
C HIS A 46 -6.84 -6.68 -14.04
N VAL A 47 -6.96 -5.39 -13.74
CA VAL A 47 -5.84 -4.58 -13.25
C VAL A 47 -5.36 -5.06 -11.87
N PHE A 48 -6.29 -5.49 -11.02
CA PHE A 48 -5.99 -5.88 -9.65
C PHE A 48 -5.98 -7.39 -9.40
N SER A 49 -6.28 -8.22 -10.41
CA SER A 49 -6.36 -9.68 -10.25
C SER A 49 -5.05 -10.31 -9.77
N GLU A 50 -3.91 -9.80 -10.21
CA GLU A 50 -2.61 -10.24 -9.69
C GLU A 50 -2.44 -9.91 -8.21
N PHE A 51 -2.98 -8.76 -7.77
CA PHE A 51 -2.96 -8.38 -6.36
C PHE A 51 -3.95 -9.20 -5.52
N LEU A 52 -5.09 -9.60 -6.09
CA LEU A 52 -6.08 -10.46 -5.41
C LEU A 52 -5.57 -11.89 -5.28
N ALA A 53 -4.82 -12.41 -6.25
CA ALA A 53 -4.18 -13.71 -6.17
C ALA A 53 -3.06 -13.78 -5.09
N ASP A 54 -2.41 -12.65 -4.82
CA ASP A 54 -1.42 -12.52 -3.75
C ASP A 54 -2.03 -12.38 -2.33
N ILE A 55 -3.35 -12.19 -2.21
CA ILE A 55 -4.10 -12.12 -0.93
C ILE A 55 -4.53 -13.52 -0.46
N SER A 56 -3.86 -14.58 -0.85
CA SER A 56 -4.13 -15.89 -0.27
C SER A 56 -3.71 -15.86 1.21
N GLU A 57 -4.62 -16.24 2.10
CA GLU A 57 -4.39 -16.31 3.57
C GLU A 57 -3.18 -17.18 3.94
N ASP A 58 -2.73 -18.02 3.03
CA ASP A 58 -1.62 -18.98 3.21
C ASP A 58 -0.23 -18.33 3.22
N VAL A 59 -0.11 -17.03 2.92
CA VAL A 59 1.19 -16.35 2.76
C VAL A 59 1.54 -15.42 3.92
N LEU A 60 0.68 -15.23 4.91
CA LEU A 60 1.07 -14.48 6.10
C LEU A 60 2.11 -15.29 6.89
N PRO A 61 3.40 -14.92 6.85
CA PRO A 61 4.39 -15.56 7.68
C PRO A 61 4.00 -15.28 9.14
N ASN A 62 3.55 -16.32 9.85
CA ASN A 62 3.19 -16.35 11.26
C ASN A 62 1.75 -15.94 11.63
N GLU A 63 0.81 -16.83 11.45
CA GLU A 63 -0.43 -16.85 12.24
C GLU A 63 -0.15 -16.85 13.76
N SER A 64 1.06 -17.24 14.17
CA SER A 64 1.49 -17.30 15.57
C SER A 64 1.75 -15.95 16.24
N THR A 65 1.61 -14.82 15.54
CA THR A 65 1.86 -13.49 16.16
C THR A 65 0.70 -13.02 17.04
N GLY A 66 -0.47 -13.64 16.96
CA GLY A 66 -1.66 -13.25 17.72
C GLY A 66 -2.21 -11.85 17.39
N PHE A 67 -1.77 -11.21 16.29
CA PHE A 67 -2.23 -9.85 15.97
C PHE A 67 -3.72 -9.81 15.59
N LYS A 68 -4.27 -10.91 15.04
CA LYS A 68 -5.71 -11.06 14.76
C LYS A 68 -6.56 -11.17 16.02
N GLU A 69 -5.98 -11.43 17.17
CA GLU A 69 -6.65 -11.44 18.48
C GLU A 69 -6.63 -10.07 19.16
N SER A 70 -5.88 -9.10 18.59
CA SER A 70 -5.75 -7.76 19.14
C SER A 70 -7.08 -7.00 19.12
N LYS A 71 -7.24 -6.07 20.05
CA LYS A 71 -8.44 -5.23 20.13
C LYS A 71 -8.59 -4.37 18.88
N ILE A 72 -7.50 -3.84 18.35
CA ILE A 72 -7.52 -3.02 17.14
C ILE A 72 -8.02 -3.83 15.93
N TRP A 73 -7.57 -5.07 15.77
CA TRP A 73 -8.06 -5.94 14.69
C TRP A 73 -9.59 -6.15 14.75
N ASN A 74 -10.11 -6.36 15.96
CA ASN A 74 -11.54 -6.57 16.19
C ASN A 74 -12.40 -5.31 15.97
N LEU A 75 -11.80 -4.13 16.00
CA LEU A 75 -12.46 -2.85 15.69
C LEU A 75 -12.51 -2.53 14.20
N LEU A 76 -11.74 -3.23 13.36
CA LEU A 76 -11.70 -2.99 11.92
C LEU A 76 -12.95 -3.52 11.22
N TYR A 77 -13.39 -2.79 10.21
CA TYR A 77 -14.32 -3.29 9.21
C TYR A 77 -13.63 -4.30 8.28
N ASP A 78 -14.40 -5.15 7.61
CA ASP A 78 -13.82 -6.23 6.79
C ASP A 78 -12.91 -5.70 5.67
N PHE A 79 -13.30 -4.63 4.98
CA PHE A 79 -12.45 -4.00 3.96
C PHE A 79 -11.11 -3.47 4.52
N GLN A 80 -11.09 -3.03 5.79
CA GLN A 80 -9.85 -2.60 6.45
C GLN A 80 -8.98 -3.80 6.81
N LYS A 81 -9.57 -4.92 7.22
CA LYS A 81 -8.85 -6.17 7.46
C LYS A 81 -8.18 -6.67 6.20
N ASP A 82 -8.91 -6.66 5.09
CA ASP A 82 -8.36 -7.02 3.77
C ASP A 82 -7.20 -6.08 3.38
N ALA A 83 -7.37 -4.77 3.62
CA ALA A 83 -6.32 -3.80 3.37
C ALA A 83 -5.07 -4.05 4.23
N VAL A 84 -5.23 -4.39 5.52
CA VAL A 84 -4.10 -4.74 6.42
C VAL A 84 -3.34 -5.94 5.88
N LEU A 85 -4.03 -7.02 5.51
CA LEU A 85 -3.41 -8.23 4.97
C LEU A 85 -2.65 -7.93 3.66
N ALA A 86 -3.28 -7.16 2.76
CA ALA A 86 -2.65 -6.75 1.51
C ALA A 86 -1.41 -5.87 1.74
N ILE A 87 -1.44 -4.95 2.73
CA ILE A 87 -0.29 -4.11 3.08
C ILE A 87 0.85 -4.97 3.62
N ILE A 88 0.57 -5.88 4.56
CA ILE A 88 1.59 -6.77 5.13
C ILE A 88 2.25 -7.58 4.02
N ASN A 89 1.47 -8.22 3.14
CA ASN A 89 2.00 -8.98 2.01
C ASN A 89 2.90 -8.14 1.10
N LYS A 90 2.49 -6.89 0.80
CA LYS A 90 3.30 -5.97 -0.02
C LYS A 90 4.58 -5.55 0.69
N LEU A 91 4.54 -5.30 1.99
CA LEU A 91 5.73 -4.96 2.77
C LEU A 91 6.72 -6.11 2.82
N GLU A 92 6.27 -7.35 3.03
CA GLU A 92 7.13 -8.53 3.02
C GLU A 92 7.73 -8.83 1.64
N LYS A 93 6.98 -8.56 0.56
CA LYS A 93 7.42 -8.84 -0.82
C LYS A 93 8.24 -7.71 -1.43
N TYR A 94 7.87 -6.46 -1.19
CA TYR A 94 8.40 -5.30 -1.90
C TYR A 94 9.11 -4.28 -0.99
N ASN A 95 9.13 -4.50 0.32
CA ASN A 95 9.67 -3.58 1.33
C ASN A 95 9.01 -2.18 1.30
N GLY A 96 7.81 -2.05 0.75
CA GLY A 96 7.09 -0.78 0.71
C GLY A 96 5.65 -0.93 0.21
N CYS A 97 4.78 -0.04 0.68
CA CYS A 97 3.38 0.03 0.28
C CYS A 97 2.84 1.46 0.43
N ILE A 98 1.90 1.84 -0.43
CA ILE A 98 1.17 3.10 -0.32
C ILE A 98 -0.30 2.78 -0.05
N LEU A 99 -0.84 3.31 1.06
CA LEU A 99 -2.26 3.26 1.40
C LEU A 99 -2.94 4.55 0.93
N ALA A 100 -3.68 4.48 -0.18
CA ALA A 100 -4.28 5.62 -0.87
C ALA A 100 -5.80 5.69 -0.74
N ASP A 101 -6.36 5.23 0.36
CA ASP A 101 -7.80 5.29 0.63
C ASP A 101 -8.32 6.72 0.76
N SER A 102 -9.61 6.91 0.49
CA SER A 102 -10.29 8.19 0.68
C SER A 102 -10.22 8.69 2.13
N VAL A 103 -10.35 10.00 2.30
CA VAL A 103 -10.40 10.62 3.64
C VAL A 103 -11.59 10.08 4.42
N GLY A 104 -11.38 9.78 5.70
CA GLY A 104 -12.45 9.28 6.59
C GLY A 104 -12.63 7.75 6.62
N LEU A 105 -11.95 6.98 5.79
CA LEU A 105 -12.02 5.51 5.78
C LEU A 105 -11.18 4.83 6.88
N GLY A 106 -10.67 5.59 7.83
CA GLY A 106 -9.97 5.03 8.99
C GLY A 106 -8.55 4.52 8.70
N LYS A 107 -7.82 5.14 7.74
CA LYS A 107 -6.43 4.79 7.41
C LYS A 107 -5.52 4.65 8.63
N THR A 108 -5.72 5.49 9.64
CA THR A 108 -4.95 5.43 10.89
C THR A 108 -5.12 4.09 11.59
N PHE A 109 -6.34 3.56 11.70
CA PHE A 109 -6.59 2.25 12.31
C PHE A 109 -6.00 1.11 11.49
N THR A 110 -6.10 1.18 10.18
CA THR A 110 -5.44 0.23 9.27
C THR A 110 -3.92 0.24 9.50
N ALA A 111 -3.30 1.42 9.54
CA ALA A 111 -1.86 1.56 9.79
C ALA A 111 -1.45 1.08 11.20
N LEU A 112 -2.22 1.42 12.25
CA LEU A 112 -1.97 0.94 13.61
C LEU A 112 -2.05 -0.59 13.71
N THR A 113 -2.91 -1.23 12.94
CA THR A 113 -2.99 -2.70 12.91
C THR A 113 -1.78 -3.32 12.24
N VAL A 114 -1.28 -2.70 11.16
CA VAL A 114 0.00 -3.10 10.54
C VAL A 114 1.15 -2.92 11.55
N ILE A 115 1.19 -1.80 12.27
CA ILE A 115 2.18 -1.57 13.35
C ILE A 115 2.10 -2.70 14.37
N LYS A 116 0.90 -3.05 14.83
CA LYS A 116 0.69 -4.15 15.80
C LYS A 116 1.27 -5.48 15.31
N TYR A 117 1.09 -5.80 14.04
CA TYR A 117 1.67 -7.01 13.44
C TYR A 117 3.21 -7.01 13.54
N TYR A 118 3.86 -5.90 13.19
CA TYR A 118 5.33 -5.80 13.26
C TYR A 118 5.86 -5.76 14.69
N GLU A 119 5.19 -5.06 15.61
CA GLU A 119 5.56 -5.05 17.04
C GLU A 119 5.46 -6.42 17.67
N ASN A 120 4.43 -7.22 17.34
CA ASN A 120 4.32 -8.60 17.83
C ASN A 120 5.46 -9.50 17.32
N ARG A 121 6.19 -9.06 16.29
CA ARG A 121 7.43 -9.67 15.78
C ARG A 121 8.69 -9.04 16.36
N ASN A 122 8.57 -8.23 17.40
CA ASN A 122 9.67 -7.48 18.03
C ASN A 122 10.39 -6.52 17.05
N LYS A 123 9.62 -5.92 16.11
CA LYS A 123 10.12 -4.93 15.16
C LYS A 123 9.93 -3.53 15.68
N SER A 124 10.95 -2.69 15.52
CA SER A 124 10.91 -1.27 15.89
C SER A 124 10.17 -0.46 14.83
N VAL A 125 9.23 0.36 15.25
CA VAL A 125 8.38 1.14 14.34
C VAL A 125 8.50 2.63 14.58
N LEU A 126 8.69 3.39 13.51
CA LEU A 126 8.67 4.85 13.51
C LEU A 126 7.47 5.37 12.71
N VAL A 127 6.74 6.29 13.29
CA VAL A 127 5.72 7.09 12.59
C VAL A 127 6.26 8.48 12.30
N LEU A 128 6.28 8.88 11.04
CA LEU A 128 6.60 10.23 10.59
C LEU A 128 5.32 10.96 10.19
N CYS A 129 4.97 12.03 10.91
CA CYS A 129 3.74 12.76 10.64
C CYS A 129 3.97 14.28 10.66
N PRO A 130 3.03 15.10 10.13
CA PRO A 130 2.99 16.53 10.41
C PRO A 130 2.80 16.77 11.90
N LYS A 131 3.49 17.78 12.47
CA LYS A 131 3.42 18.11 13.90
C LYS A 131 1.99 18.26 14.42
N LYS A 132 1.09 18.80 13.61
CA LYS A 132 -0.33 18.98 13.95
C LYS A 132 -1.10 17.68 14.17
N LEU A 133 -0.60 16.55 13.64
CA LEU A 133 -1.21 15.23 13.76
C LEU A 133 -0.54 14.36 14.85
N ALA A 134 0.48 14.88 15.51
CA ALA A 134 1.23 14.14 16.53
C ALA A 134 0.35 13.63 17.67
N GLU A 135 -0.60 14.44 18.11
CA GLU A 135 -1.48 14.06 19.22
C GLU A 135 -2.37 12.87 18.86
N ASN A 136 -2.87 12.81 17.62
CA ASN A 136 -3.63 11.66 17.13
C ASN A 136 -2.82 10.35 17.24
N TRP A 137 -1.55 10.38 16.82
CA TRP A 137 -0.69 9.22 16.90
C TRP A 137 -0.27 8.89 18.33
N ASN A 138 0.06 9.90 19.15
CA ASN A 138 0.43 9.69 20.55
C ASN A 138 -0.74 9.17 21.41
N THR A 139 -2.00 9.44 21.02
CA THR A 139 -3.18 8.92 21.74
C THR A 139 -3.24 7.41 21.74
N TYR A 140 -2.80 6.75 20.68
CA TYR A 140 -2.86 5.29 20.55
C TYR A 140 -1.61 4.58 21.07
N LYS A 141 -0.62 5.35 21.50
CA LYS A 141 0.65 4.84 22.03
C LYS A 141 0.52 4.65 23.55
N ASP A 142 1.15 3.59 24.06
CA ASP A 142 1.20 3.30 25.50
C ASP A 142 -0.20 3.24 26.19
N ASN A 143 -0.25 3.69 27.44
CA ASN A 143 -1.46 3.74 28.28
C ASN A 143 -2.13 5.11 28.32
N TYR A 144 -2.26 5.77 27.19
CA TYR A 144 -2.91 7.07 27.14
C TYR A 144 -4.36 7.00 27.65
N VAL A 145 -4.81 7.97 28.43
CA VAL A 145 -6.09 7.96 29.16
C VAL A 145 -7.32 7.74 28.26
N ASN A 146 -7.28 8.24 27.02
CA ASN A 146 -8.38 8.14 26.05
C ASN A 146 -8.08 7.14 24.93
N ASN A 147 -7.20 6.18 25.16
CA ASN A 147 -6.83 5.20 24.16
C ASN A 147 -7.82 4.03 24.12
N PRO A 148 -8.67 3.90 23.07
CA PRO A 148 -9.64 2.82 22.96
C PRO A 148 -8.99 1.45 22.73
N ILE A 149 -7.70 1.41 22.37
CA ILE A 149 -6.91 0.21 22.09
C ILE A 149 -5.73 0.06 23.06
N ALA A 150 -5.83 0.66 24.26
CA ALA A 150 -4.79 0.61 25.28
C ALA A 150 -4.37 -0.83 25.64
N GLU A 151 -5.28 -1.79 25.54
CA GLU A 151 -5.02 -3.22 25.80
C GLU A 151 -3.98 -3.81 24.85
N ASP A 152 -3.88 -3.28 23.63
CA ASP A 152 -2.90 -3.72 22.62
C ASP A 152 -1.48 -3.27 22.92
N ARG A 153 -1.28 -2.30 23.81
CA ARG A 153 0.01 -1.78 24.28
C ARG A 153 0.97 -1.45 23.12
N LEU A 154 0.48 -0.67 22.15
CA LEU A 154 1.32 -0.22 21.02
C LEU A 154 2.46 0.67 21.52
N ASN A 155 3.67 0.41 21.05
CA ASN A 155 4.90 1.11 21.48
C ASN A 155 5.75 1.49 20.27
N TYR A 156 5.30 2.43 19.48
CA TYR A 156 6.03 3.00 18.35
C TYR A 156 6.54 4.41 18.67
N ASP A 157 7.54 4.85 17.96
CA ASP A 157 8.03 6.23 18.05
C ASP A 157 7.29 7.14 17.08
N VAL A 158 7.10 8.39 17.50
CA VAL A 158 6.46 9.43 16.66
C VAL A 158 7.40 10.60 16.51
N LEU A 159 7.78 10.91 15.29
CA LEU A 159 8.59 12.08 14.93
C LEU A 159 7.91 12.89 13.83
N PHE A 160 8.42 14.10 13.60
CA PHE A 160 7.82 15.01 12.65
C PHE A 160 8.60 15.03 11.34
N HIS A 161 7.94 15.32 10.23
CA HIS A 161 8.59 15.52 8.94
C HIS A 161 9.74 16.54 9.00
N THR A 162 9.64 17.55 9.88
CA THR A 162 10.67 18.56 10.07
C THR A 162 11.89 18.05 10.83
N ASP A 163 11.78 16.95 11.56
CA ASP A 163 12.88 16.39 12.33
C ASP A 163 13.95 15.75 11.45
N LEU A 164 13.58 15.32 10.24
CA LEU A 164 14.53 14.85 9.23
C LEU A 164 15.61 15.90 8.88
N SER A 165 15.30 17.18 9.08
CA SER A 165 16.22 18.29 8.82
C SER A 165 17.09 18.67 10.03
N ARG A 166 16.90 17.99 11.16
CA ARG A 166 17.55 18.33 12.43
C ARG A 166 18.63 17.30 12.76
N ASN A 167 19.78 17.79 13.21
CA ASN A 167 20.90 16.95 13.62
C ASN A 167 20.99 16.81 15.16
N GLY A 168 20.00 17.35 15.91
CA GLY A 168 19.98 17.26 17.35
C GLY A 168 18.81 17.99 17.97
N GLY A 169 18.74 17.95 19.29
CA GLY A 169 17.66 18.52 20.11
C GLY A 169 16.54 17.52 20.39
N GLN A 170 15.61 17.93 21.24
CA GLN A 170 14.47 17.08 21.64
C GLN A 170 13.30 17.21 20.68
N SER A 171 12.66 16.08 20.35
CA SER A 171 11.42 16.04 19.61
C SER A 171 10.55 14.89 20.12
N ASN A 172 9.32 15.20 20.51
CA ASN A 172 8.34 14.22 21.02
C ASN A 172 8.91 13.20 22.04
N GLY A 173 9.75 13.69 22.96
CA GLY A 173 10.40 12.86 24.00
C GLY A 173 11.67 12.16 23.58
N LEU A 174 12.09 12.26 22.32
CA LEU A 174 13.29 11.64 21.78
C LEU A 174 14.42 12.66 21.58
N ASP A 175 15.66 12.26 21.86
CA ASP A 175 16.86 13.04 21.55
C ASP A 175 17.36 12.71 20.15
N LEU A 176 17.14 13.61 19.19
CA LEU A 176 17.50 13.43 17.78
C LEU A 176 19.02 13.29 17.58
N GLY A 177 19.84 13.85 18.47
CA GLY A 177 21.31 13.72 18.38
C GLY A 177 21.82 12.34 18.73
N ARG A 178 21.03 11.54 19.44
CA ARG A 178 21.34 10.16 19.84
C ARG A 178 20.55 9.12 19.08
N LEU A 179 19.60 9.56 18.25
CA LEU A 179 18.73 8.68 17.50
C LEU A 179 19.51 8.02 16.36
N ASN A 180 19.53 6.70 16.35
CA ASN A 180 19.95 5.95 15.17
C ASN A 180 18.74 5.60 14.32
N TRP A 181 18.56 6.34 13.23
CA TRP A 181 17.43 6.18 12.30
C TRP A 181 17.39 4.78 11.64
N GLY A 182 18.55 4.15 11.47
CA GLY A 182 18.66 2.80 10.91
C GLY A 182 18.17 1.68 11.84
N ASN A 183 17.81 1.98 13.09
CA ASN A 183 17.29 0.98 14.03
C ASN A 183 15.79 0.69 13.84
N TYR A 184 15.09 1.43 12.98
CA TYR A 184 13.69 1.17 12.72
C TYR A 184 13.51 0.16 11.58
N ASP A 185 12.75 -0.89 11.85
CA ASP A 185 12.41 -1.93 10.88
C ASP A 185 11.25 -1.50 9.96
N LEU A 186 10.34 -0.66 10.46
CA LEU A 186 9.19 -0.13 9.73
C LEU A 186 9.08 1.37 9.93
N VAL A 187 8.90 2.10 8.84
CA VAL A 187 8.58 3.54 8.86
C VAL A 187 7.22 3.77 8.24
N VAL A 188 6.30 4.33 9.02
CA VAL A 188 4.97 4.75 8.58
C VAL A 188 4.98 6.24 8.34
N ILE A 189 4.67 6.69 7.12
CA ILE A 189 4.67 8.11 6.76
C ILE A 189 3.24 8.56 6.54
N ASP A 190 2.71 9.33 7.48
CA ASP A 190 1.41 9.99 7.35
C ASP A 190 1.55 11.26 6.50
N GLU A 191 0.53 11.56 5.67
CA GLU A 191 0.57 12.68 4.73
C GLU A 191 1.80 12.63 3.79
N SER A 192 2.07 11.46 3.22
CA SER A 192 3.25 11.18 2.39
C SER A 192 3.38 12.08 1.15
N HIS A 193 2.29 12.75 0.74
CA HIS A 193 2.33 13.74 -0.33
C HIS A 193 3.30 14.91 -0.06
N ASN A 194 3.68 15.15 1.20
CA ASN A 194 4.70 16.12 1.57
C ASN A 194 6.13 15.72 1.09
N PHE A 195 6.30 14.48 0.64
CA PHE A 195 7.57 13.92 0.13
C PHE A 195 7.58 13.75 -1.39
N ARG A 196 6.50 14.09 -2.08
CA ARG A 196 6.33 13.84 -3.52
C ARG A 196 7.31 14.58 -4.43
N ASN A 197 7.87 15.69 -3.96
CA ASN A 197 8.79 16.49 -4.77
C ASN A 197 10.20 15.99 -4.56
N GLY A 198 10.73 15.20 -5.50
CA GLY A 198 12.09 14.67 -5.50
C GLY A 198 13.20 15.73 -5.62
N GLY A 199 12.86 16.99 -5.86
CA GLY A 199 13.77 18.12 -6.02
C GLY A 199 14.72 17.93 -7.18
N GLU A 200 14.59 18.74 -8.22
CA GLU A 200 15.69 18.95 -9.14
C GLU A 200 16.80 19.68 -8.40
N LEU A 201 17.99 19.09 -8.36
CA LEU A 201 19.21 19.74 -7.89
C LEU A 201 19.63 20.76 -8.96
N SER A 202 19.00 21.91 -9.00
CA SER A 202 19.43 23.00 -9.89
C SER A 202 19.84 24.21 -9.06
N GLY A 203 21.18 24.45 -9.02
CA GLY A 203 21.80 25.64 -8.47
C GLY A 203 22.48 25.47 -7.11
N ASP A 204 23.41 26.37 -6.80
CA ASP A 204 24.25 26.39 -5.58
C ASP A 204 23.48 26.50 -4.23
N ASP A 205 22.15 26.65 -4.26
CA ASP A 205 21.26 26.75 -3.12
C ASP A 205 20.26 25.59 -3.02
N ALA A 206 20.56 24.42 -3.55
CA ALA A 206 19.69 23.25 -3.46
C ALA A 206 19.44 22.88 -1.99
N LYS A 207 18.39 23.43 -1.40
CA LYS A 207 17.87 22.99 -0.11
C LYS A 207 17.49 21.52 -0.29
N GLU A 208 18.28 20.66 0.31
CA GLU A 208 18.00 19.22 0.42
C GLU A 208 16.54 19.03 0.79
N ASN A 209 15.75 18.49 -0.11
CA ASN A 209 14.31 18.36 0.13
C ASN A 209 14.02 17.22 1.10
N ARG A 210 12.79 17.14 1.59
CA ARG A 210 12.37 16.14 2.59
C ARG A 210 12.59 14.69 2.10
N TYR A 211 12.40 14.44 0.81
CA TYR A 211 12.61 13.11 0.23
C TYR A 211 14.08 12.69 0.31
N LEU A 212 15.00 13.54 -0.12
CA LEU A 212 16.45 13.25 -0.04
C LEU A 212 16.91 13.09 1.42
N ARG A 213 16.37 13.91 2.33
CA ARG A 213 16.67 13.78 3.76
C ARG A 213 16.20 12.47 4.36
N LEU A 214 15.04 11.98 3.93
CA LEU A 214 14.55 10.66 4.35
C LEU A 214 15.45 9.54 3.85
N LEU A 215 15.96 9.65 2.59
CA LEU A 215 16.86 8.64 2.03
C LEU A 215 18.25 8.64 2.68
N ASN A 216 18.66 9.77 3.25
CA ASN A 216 20.01 9.95 3.84
C ASN A 216 20.02 9.69 5.37
N LYS A 217 18.90 9.34 5.97
CA LYS A 217 18.77 8.98 7.40
C LYS A 217 18.72 7.48 7.59
#